data_d9c6c246fd623a8e698a5455286edd4f
#
_entry.id   d9c6c246fd623a8e698a5455286edd4f
#
_cell.length_a   1.000
_cell.length_b   1.000
_cell.length_c   1.000
_cell.angle_alpha   90.00
_cell.angle_beta   90.00
_cell.angle_gamma   90.00
#
_symmetry.space_group_name_H-M   'P 1'
#
loop_
_entity.id
_entity.type
_entity.pdbx_description
1 polymer ?
#
loop_
_entity_poly.entity_id
_entity_poly.type
_entity_poly.pdbx_seq_one_letter_code
_entity_poly.pdbx_strand_id
1 'polypeptide(L)'
;SLIASPNGFAHQGAKCIILCNEESAHRVGARYLTSATGMTMHQIKKDPSKARELYEPVKKNIHIKDASNRDMAWVESICKAYKPDIVVLDMGDKFARTGGFARTDEALKANAIHARQIAKQHECAIFYMSQLSAEAEGKVYLNQAMMEGSRTGKAAEADLMVLIAKDTV
;
A
#
# COMPACT_ATOMS: atom_id res chain seq x y z
N SER A 1 7.39 -7.67 6.41
CA SER A 1 6.45 -6.57 6.10
C SER A 1 6.48 -5.52 7.21
N LEU A 2 6.54 -4.25 6.85
CA LEU A 2 6.43 -3.13 7.82
C LEU A 2 5.11 -3.16 8.60
N ILE A 3 4.07 -3.71 8.02
CA ILE A 3 2.74 -3.75 8.64
C ILE A 3 2.59 -4.97 9.56
N ALA A 4 2.79 -6.17 9.04
CA ALA A 4 2.34 -7.41 9.68
C ALA A 4 3.44 -8.24 10.36
N SER A 5 4.74 -7.95 10.12
CA SER A 5 5.82 -8.68 10.81
C SER A 5 5.78 -8.49 12.34
N PRO A 6 6.44 -9.33 13.13
CA PRO A 6 6.39 -9.26 14.61
C PRO A 6 6.71 -7.89 15.20
N ASN A 7 7.52 -7.08 14.53
CA ASN A 7 7.83 -5.69 14.94
C ASN A 7 7.11 -4.65 14.06
N GLY A 8 6.14 -5.09 13.24
CA GLY A 8 5.40 -4.21 12.34
C GLY A 8 4.35 -3.36 13.08
N PHE A 9 3.81 -2.38 12.37
CA PHE A 9 2.88 -1.41 12.93
C PHE A 9 1.63 -2.05 13.54
N ALA A 10 1.09 -3.13 12.92
CA ALA A 10 -0.08 -3.82 13.44
C ALA A 10 0.17 -4.50 14.80
N HIS A 11 1.38 -5.02 15.03
CA HIS A 11 1.78 -5.56 16.33
C HIS A 11 1.97 -4.48 17.39
N GLN A 12 2.29 -3.25 16.97
CA GLN A 12 2.37 -2.08 17.85
C GLN A 12 0.98 -1.45 18.12
N GLY A 13 -0.08 -2.06 17.62
CA GLY A 13 -1.45 -1.62 17.86
C GLY A 13 -2.04 -0.70 16.79
N ALA A 14 -1.26 -0.29 15.77
CA ALA A 14 -1.76 0.57 14.71
C ALA A 14 -2.82 -0.14 13.86
N LYS A 15 -3.93 0.54 13.60
CA LYS A 15 -5.00 0.10 12.72
C LYS A 15 -4.61 0.35 11.27
N CYS A 16 -4.33 -0.73 10.53
CA CYS A 16 -3.83 -0.69 9.18
C CYS A 16 -4.91 -1.15 8.18
N ILE A 17 -5.13 -0.36 7.14
CA ILE A 17 -6.01 -0.72 6.03
C ILE A 17 -5.18 -0.84 4.75
N ILE A 18 -5.31 -1.97 4.07
CA ILE A 18 -4.64 -2.25 2.81
C ILE A 18 -5.70 -2.28 1.71
N LEU A 19 -5.59 -1.38 0.76
CA LEU A 19 -6.48 -1.21 -0.38
C LEU A 19 -5.79 -1.74 -1.62
N CYS A 20 -6.22 -2.93 -2.09
CA CYS A 20 -5.58 -3.67 -3.17
C CYS A 20 -6.36 -3.47 -4.47
N ASN A 21 -5.72 -3.00 -5.53
CA ASN A 21 -6.31 -2.88 -6.86
C ASN A 21 -5.44 -3.49 -7.97
N GLU A 22 -4.34 -4.12 -7.62
CA GLU A 22 -3.47 -4.86 -8.55
C GLU A 22 -3.63 -6.37 -8.36
N GLU A 23 -3.51 -6.84 -7.13
CA GLU A 23 -3.72 -8.25 -6.78
C GLU A 23 -5.00 -8.45 -5.98
N SER A 24 -5.54 -9.67 -6.00
CA SER A 24 -6.71 -10.00 -5.18
C SER A 24 -6.42 -9.85 -3.69
N ALA A 25 -7.39 -9.36 -2.93
CA ALA A 25 -7.29 -9.22 -1.48
C ALA A 25 -6.93 -10.54 -0.78
N HIS A 26 -7.35 -11.69 -1.36
CA HIS A 26 -6.99 -13.02 -0.86
C HIS A 26 -5.49 -13.30 -0.95
N ARG A 27 -4.84 -13.00 -2.09
CA ARG A 27 -3.39 -13.19 -2.28
C ARG A 27 -2.58 -12.27 -1.35
N VAL A 28 -3.00 -11.02 -1.25
CA VAL A 28 -2.40 -10.05 -0.33
C VAL A 28 -2.57 -10.54 1.11
N GLY A 29 -3.76 -11.00 1.50
CA GLY A 29 -4.04 -11.58 2.81
C GLY A 29 -3.13 -12.75 3.16
N ALA A 30 -2.87 -13.65 2.21
CA ALA A 30 -1.95 -14.77 2.41
C ALA A 30 -0.52 -14.27 2.72
N ARG A 31 -0.02 -13.24 2.02
CA ARG A 31 1.30 -12.63 2.31
C ARG A 31 1.33 -11.95 3.69
N TYR A 32 0.27 -11.28 4.08
CA TYR A 32 0.18 -10.69 5.42
C TYR A 32 0.15 -11.74 6.51
N LEU A 33 -0.57 -12.85 6.29
CA LEU A 33 -0.61 -13.99 7.21
C LEU A 33 0.78 -14.63 7.38
N THR A 34 1.48 -14.93 6.28
CA THR A 34 2.86 -15.46 6.35
C THR A 34 3.81 -14.48 7.03
N SER A 35 3.68 -13.18 6.77
CA SER A 35 4.52 -12.16 7.42
C SER A 35 4.23 -12.02 8.92
N ALA A 36 2.99 -12.12 9.33
CA ALA A 36 2.59 -12.00 10.74
C ALA A 36 2.99 -13.22 11.58
N THR A 37 2.86 -14.41 11.00
CA THR A 37 3.12 -15.68 11.70
C THR A 37 4.57 -16.13 11.59
N GLY A 38 5.33 -15.62 10.63
CA GLY A 38 6.66 -16.14 10.30
C GLY A 38 6.62 -17.54 9.65
N MET A 39 5.43 -18.08 9.36
CA MET A 39 5.24 -19.39 8.77
C MET A 39 5.16 -19.31 7.25
N THR A 40 5.72 -20.29 6.56
CA THR A 40 5.49 -20.48 5.12
C THR A 40 4.06 -20.94 4.87
N MET A 41 3.53 -20.76 3.64
CA MET A 41 2.19 -21.27 3.28
C MET A 41 2.07 -22.78 3.44
N HIS A 42 3.15 -23.53 3.24
CA HIS A 42 3.17 -24.97 3.48
C HIS A 42 2.96 -25.30 4.96
N GLN A 43 3.67 -24.62 5.85
CA GLN A 43 3.52 -24.78 7.31
C GLN A 43 2.12 -24.39 7.79
N ILE A 44 1.58 -23.27 7.26
CA ILE A 44 0.20 -22.83 7.58
C ILE A 44 -0.83 -23.88 7.19
N LYS A 45 -0.69 -24.50 6.01
CA LYS A 45 -1.58 -25.60 5.57
C LYS A 45 -1.45 -26.86 6.43
N LYS A 46 -0.24 -27.14 6.93
CA LYS A 46 0.04 -28.31 7.78
C LYS A 46 -0.50 -28.11 9.21
N ASP A 47 -0.39 -26.90 9.74
CA ASP A 47 -0.86 -26.53 11.08
C ASP A 47 -1.63 -25.21 11.08
N PRO A 48 -2.91 -25.22 10.67
CA PRO A 48 -3.74 -24.02 10.62
C PRO A 48 -4.06 -23.47 12.02
N SER A 49 -4.05 -24.31 13.05
CA SER A 49 -4.37 -23.91 14.43
C SER A 49 -3.28 -23.01 14.98
N LYS A 50 -2.02 -23.41 14.82
CA LYS A 50 -0.87 -22.60 15.19
C LYS A 50 -0.80 -21.28 14.41
N ALA A 51 -1.10 -21.32 13.10
CA ALA A 51 -1.14 -20.10 12.29
C ALA A 51 -2.21 -19.12 12.81
N ARG A 52 -3.38 -19.61 13.21
CA ARG A 52 -4.45 -18.80 13.79
C ARG A 52 -4.03 -18.18 15.11
N GLU A 53 -3.46 -18.97 16.01
CA GLU A 53 -2.94 -18.50 17.30
C GLU A 53 -1.94 -17.35 17.12
N LEU A 54 -0.95 -17.51 16.22
CA LEU A 54 0.07 -16.50 15.94
C LEU A 54 -0.47 -15.25 15.25
N TYR A 55 -1.56 -15.36 14.47
CA TYR A 55 -2.17 -14.23 13.77
C TYR A 55 -3.18 -13.46 14.62
N GLU A 56 -3.82 -14.09 15.59
CA GLU A 56 -4.91 -13.50 16.38
C GLU A 56 -4.54 -12.14 17.03
N PRO A 57 -3.31 -11.93 17.57
CA PRO A 57 -2.94 -10.66 18.17
C PRO A 57 -3.03 -9.45 17.22
N VAL A 58 -2.82 -9.65 15.93
CA VAL A 58 -2.79 -8.57 14.93
C VAL A 58 -3.99 -8.54 14.00
N LYS A 59 -4.78 -9.59 13.98
CA LYS A 59 -5.92 -9.75 13.08
C LYS A 59 -6.90 -8.57 13.11
N LYS A 60 -7.19 -8.05 14.30
CA LYS A 60 -8.09 -6.89 14.47
C LYS A 60 -7.52 -5.59 13.94
N ASN A 61 -6.19 -5.51 13.78
CA ASN A 61 -5.47 -4.32 13.36
C ASN A 61 -5.17 -4.31 11.85
N ILE A 62 -5.47 -5.41 11.12
CA ILE A 62 -5.18 -5.53 9.67
C ILE A 62 -6.49 -5.74 8.92
N HIS A 63 -6.85 -4.77 8.09
CA HIS A 63 -8.02 -4.84 7.22
C HIS A 63 -7.57 -4.78 5.75
N ILE A 64 -7.91 -5.78 4.96
CA ILE A 64 -7.57 -5.87 3.55
C ILE A 64 -8.86 -5.77 2.74
N LYS A 65 -8.90 -4.84 1.78
CA LYS A 65 -10.08 -4.60 0.95
C LYS A 65 -9.71 -4.56 -0.53
N ASP A 66 -10.58 -5.11 -1.34
CA ASP A 66 -10.52 -4.93 -2.79
C ASP A 66 -10.90 -3.48 -3.13
N ALA A 67 -10.02 -2.81 -3.84
CA ALA A 67 -10.16 -1.44 -4.31
C ALA A 67 -10.22 -1.34 -5.84
N SER A 68 -10.50 -2.45 -6.53
CA SER A 68 -10.64 -2.48 -7.99
C SER A 68 -11.68 -1.48 -8.47
N ASN A 69 -11.29 -0.65 -9.45
CA ASN A 69 -12.14 0.42 -10.01
C ASN A 69 -12.62 1.47 -8.98
N ARG A 70 -11.99 1.58 -7.83
CA ARG A 70 -12.29 2.62 -6.84
C ARG A 70 -11.44 3.86 -7.08
N ASP A 71 -11.96 5.01 -6.67
CA ASP A 71 -11.30 6.32 -6.74
C ASP A 71 -10.85 6.82 -5.37
N MET A 72 -10.20 7.97 -5.34
CA MET A 72 -9.72 8.56 -4.09
C MET A 72 -10.84 9.06 -3.17
N ALA A 73 -12.03 9.38 -3.69
CA ALA A 73 -13.18 9.74 -2.87
C ALA A 73 -13.68 8.51 -2.07
N TRP A 74 -13.64 7.32 -2.68
CA TRP A 74 -13.93 6.10 -1.95
C TRP A 74 -12.87 5.80 -0.87
N VAL A 75 -11.57 6.05 -1.14
CA VAL A 75 -10.51 5.93 -0.13
C VAL A 75 -10.80 6.83 1.07
N GLU A 76 -11.19 8.08 0.83
CA GLU A 76 -11.58 9.02 1.87
C GLU A 76 -12.76 8.52 2.70
N SER A 77 -13.79 7.94 2.06
CA SER A 77 -14.94 7.35 2.74
C SER A 77 -14.53 6.20 3.68
N ILE A 78 -13.56 5.39 3.27
CA ILE A 78 -12.98 4.32 4.10
C ILE A 78 -12.24 4.91 5.29
N CYS A 79 -11.42 5.94 5.10
CA CYS A 79 -10.72 6.62 6.20
C CYS A 79 -11.70 7.19 7.21
N LYS A 80 -12.76 7.84 6.76
CA LYS A 80 -13.83 8.38 7.61
C LYS A 80 -14.53 7.29 8.43
N ALA A 81 -14.83 6.14 7.82
CA ALA A 81 -15.55 5.04 8.45
C ALA A 81 -14.69 4.25 9.45
N TYR A 82 -13.44 3.97 9.09
CA TYR A 82 -12.57 3.06 9.86
C TYR A 82 -11.59 3.79 10.79
N LYS A 83 -11.31 5.06 10.53
CA LYS A 83 -10.32 5.87 11.27
C LYS A 83 -9.00 5.10 11.44
N PRO A 84 -8.33 4.75 10.35
CA PRO A 84 -7.07 4.02 10.40
C PRO A 84 -5.91 4.93 10.82
N ASP A 85 -4.88 4.33 11.41
CA ASP A 85 -3.60 5.00 11.61
C ASP A 85 -2.74 4.93 10.34
N ILE A 86 -2.91 3.85 9.56
CA ILE A 86 -2.14 3.60 8.34
C ILE A 86 -3.05 3.11 7.21
N VAL A 87 -2.88 3.69 6.04
CA VAL A 87 -3.51 3.26 4.79
C VAL A 87 -2.43 2.89 3.78
N VAL A 88 -2.54 1.71 3.16
CA VAL A 88 -1.68 1.29 2.05
C VAL A 88 -2.50 1.28 0.78
N LEU A 89 -2.06 2.04 -0.22
CA LEU A 89 -2.64 2.08 -1.57
C LEU A 89 -1.78 1.21 -2.49
N ASP A 90 -2.22 -0.01 -2.76
CA ASP A 90 -1.46 -1.02 -3.51
C ASP A 90 -2.21 -1.41 -4.81
N MET A 91 -1.97 -0.71 -5.94
CA MET A 91 -1.05 0.40 -6.28
C MET A 91 -1.80 1.73 -6.32
N GLY A 92 -1.21 2.79 -5.76
CA GLY A 92 -1.80 4.13 -5.77
C GLY A 92 -2.07 4.67 -7.18
N ASP A 93 -1.20 4.35 -8.13
CA ASP A 93 -1.31 4.79 -9.54
C ASP A 93 -2.50 4.16 -10.31
N LYS A 94 -3.08 3.06 -9.79
CA LYS A 94 -4.20 2.34 -10.42
C LYS A 94 -5.58 2.74 -9.90
N PHE A 95 -5.66 3.66 -8.95
CA PHE A 95 -6.96 4.18 -8.54
C PHE A 95 -7.63 4.95 -9.68
N ALA A 96 -8.96 4.75 -9.81
CA ALA A 96 -9.73 5.36 -10.85
C ALA A 96 -9.59 6.89 -10.85
N ARG A 97 -9.54 7.47 -12.03
CA ARG A 97 -9.37 8.89 -12.23
C ARG A 97 -10.73 9.58 -12.16
N THR A 98 -10.88 10.50 -11.24
CA THR A 98 -12.06 11.38 -11.17
C THR A 98 -11.68 12.74 -11.78
N GLY A 99 -12.35 13.13 -12.86
CA GLY A 99 -12.12 14.39 -13.56
C GLY A 99 -11.74 14.22 -15.04
N GLY A 100 -11.91 15.28 -15.79
CA GLY A 100 -11.62 15.33 -17.24
C GLY A 100 -10.15 15.64 -17.54
N PHE A 101 -9.21 14.82 -17.05
CA PHE A 101 -7.78 15.02 -17.31
C PHE A 101 -7.44 14.68 -18.76
N ALA A 102 -6.81 15.63 -19.46
CA ALA A 102 -6.31 15.40 -20.81
C ALA A 102 -5.06 14.51 -20.83
N ARG A 103 -4.29 14.48 -19.74
CA ARG A 103 -3.02 13.77 -19.63
C ARG A 103 -2.99 12.83 -18.42
N THR A 104 -2.32 11.69 -18.61
CA THR A 104 -2.17 10.66 -17.55
C THR A 104 -1.35 11.15 -16.36
N ASP A 105 -0.29 11.91 -16.59
CA ASP A 105 0.59 12.45 -15.55
C ASP A 105 -0.13 13.46 -14.65
N GLU A 106 -1.04 14.26 -15.19
CA GLU A 106 -1.89 15.17 -14.40
C GLU A 106 -2.83 14.41 -13.48
N ALA A 107 -3.44 13.33 -13.97
CA ALA A 107 -4.32 12.47 -13.17
C ALA A 107 -3.57 11.76 -12.04
N LEU A 108 -2.35 11.26 -12.30
CA LEU A 108 -1.51 10.62 -11.28
C LEU A 108 -1.08 11.63 -10.19
N LYS A 109 -0.75 12.84 -10.60
CA LYS A 109 -0.47 13.95 -9.68
C LYS A 109 -1.69 14.29 -8.83
N ALA A 110 -2.89 14.36 -9.42
CA ALA A 110 -4.13 14.64 -8.70
C ALA A 110 -4.43 13.58 -7.63
N ASN A 111 -4.23 12.29 -7.94
CA ASN A 111 -4.38 11.21 -6.97
C ASN A 111 -3.38 11.35 -5.80
N ALA A 112 -2.12 11.70 -6.05
CA ALA A 112 -1.14 11.93 -5.00
C ALA A 112 -1.49 13.13 -4.11
N ILE A 113 -1.93 14.25 -4.71
CA ILE A 113 -2.42 15.43 -3.97
C ILE A 113 -3.59 15.03 -3.07
N HIS A 114 -4.57 14.28 -3.62
CA HIS A 114 -5.74 13.86 -2.85
C HIS A 114 -5.35 12.90 -1.72
N ALA A 115 -4.42 11.97 -1.96
CA ALA A 115 -3.88 11.10 -0.91
C ALA A 115 -3.26 11.92 0.24
N ARG A 116 -2.46 12.95 -0.06
CA ARG A 116 -1.90 13.86 0.94
C ARG A 116 -2.99 14.61 1.72
N GLN A 117 -4.06 15.06 1.04
CA GLN A 117 -5.19 15.73 1.69
C GLN A 117 -5.91 14.79 2.66
N ILE A 118 -6.18 13.55 2.24
CA ILE A 118 -6.78 12.51 3.08
C ILE A 118 -5.90 12.25 4.32
N ALA A 119 -4.59 12.10 4.14
CA ALA A 119 -3.65 11.87 5.24
C ALA A 119 -3.74 12.98 6.30
N LYS A 120 -3.75 14.24 5.86
CA LYS A 120 -3.87 15.41 6.75
C LYS A 120 -5.24 15.49 7.42
N GLN A 121 -6.32 15.29 6.67
CA GLN A 121 -7.69 15.43 7.16
C GLN A 121 -8.07 14.35 8.17
N HIS A 122 -7.56 13.13 7.97
CA HIS A 122 -7.87 11.97 8.80
C HIS A 122 -6.75 11.58 9.76
N GLU A 123 -5.68 12.39 9.84
CA GLU A 123 -4.54 12.18 10.75
C GLU A 123 -3.94 10.78 10.63
N CYS A 124 -3.81 10.26 9.39
CA CYS A 124 -3.27 8.93 9.12
C CYS A 124 -2.05 8.98 8.20
N ALA A 125 -1.18 7.98 8.27
CA ALA A 125 -0.10 7.80 7.32
C ALA A 125 -0.60 7.07 6.07
N ILE A 126 -0.27 7.58 4.87
CA ILE A 126 -0.60 6.91 3.61
C ILE A 126 0.68 6.40 2.94
N PHE A 127 0.79 5.08 2.76
CA PHE A 127 1.78 4.45 1.92
C PHE A 127 1.25 4.37 0.49
N TYR A 128 1.69 5.29 -0.34
CA TYR A 128 1.32 5.36 -1.75
C TYR A 128 2.33 4.55 -2.57
N MET A 129 1.93 3.36 -3.02
CA MET A 129 2.79 2.51 -3.86
C MET A 129 2.68 2.94 -5.32
N SER A 130 3.84 3.10 -5.97
CA SER A 130 3.97 3.54 -7.35
C SER A 130 5.01 2.69 -8.07
N GLN A 131 4.84 2.49 -9.37
CA GLN A 131 5.80 1.79 -10.21
C GLN A 131 6.95 2.73 -10.63
N LEU A 132 8.08 2.11 -10.91
CA LEU A 132 9.19 2.77 -11.58
C LEU A 132 9.02 2.63 -13.09
N SER A 133 9.51 3.61 -13.84
CA SER A 133 9.54 3.56 -15.30
C SER A 133 10.56 2.53 -15.80
N ALA A 134 10.49 2.18 -17.09
CA ALA A 134 11.46 1.29 -17.73
C ALA A 134 12.92 1.80 -17.61
N GLU A 135 13.13 3.10 -17.39
CA GLU A 135 14.46 3.67 -17.15
C GLU A 135 15.16 3.13 -15.90
N ALA A 136 14.40 2.55 -14.97
CA ALA A 136 14.92 1.94 -13.73
C ALA A 136 15.35 0.48 -13.91
N GLU A 137 15.02 -0.15 -15.05
CA GLU A 137 15.34 -1.55 -15.29
C GLU A 137 16.86 -1.81 -15.26
N GLY A 138 17.29 -2.82 -14.53
CA GLY A 138 18.69 -3.20 -14.36
C GLY A 138 19.54 -2.22 -13.53
N LYS A 139 18.95 -1.20 -12.91
CA LYS A 139 19.68 -0.25 -12.07
C LYS A 139 19.55 -0.60 -10.59
N VAL A 140 20.69 -0.65 -9.92
CA VAL A 140 20.78 -0.82 -8.46
C VAL A 140 20.54 0.50 -7.73
N TYR A 141 21.05 1.61 -8.30
CA TYR A 141 20.87 2.95 -7.75
C TYR A 141 19.71 3.65 -8.46
N LEU A 142 18.65 3.87 -7.72
CA LEU A 142 17.43 4.52 -8.20
C LEU A 142 17.40 5.99 -7.78
N ASN A 143 16.72 6.81 -8.57
CA ASN A 143 16.46 8.20 -8.24
C ASN A 143 15.01 8.57 -8.61
N GLN A 144 14.58 9.73 -8.13
CA GLN A 144 13.22 10.24 -8.33
C GLN A 144 12.79 10.34 -9.80
N ALA A 145 13.73 10.63 -10.72
CA ALA A 145 13.41 10.79 -12.14
C ALA A 145 12.96 9.45 -12.80
N MET A 146 13.21 8.32 -12.14
CA MET A 146 12.82 6.99 -12.60
C MET A 146 11.40 6.59 -12.19
N MET A 147 10.64 7.46 -11.53
CA MET A 147 9.23 7.19 -11.23
C MET A 147 8.39 7.24 -12.51
N GLU A 148 7.46 6.29 -12.63
CA GLU A 148 6.52 6.28 -13.75
C GLU A 148 5.52 7.44 -13.67
N GLY A 149 5.21 8.03 -14.82
CA GLY A 149 4.23 9.10 -14.95
C GLY A 149 4.75 10.45 -14.44
N SER A 150 4.19 10.97 -13.36
CA SER A 150 4.52 12.30 -12.85
C SER A 150 5.79 12.31 -12.01
N ARG A 151 6.95 12.45 -12.65
CA ARG A 151 8.29 12.40 -12.02
C ARG A 151 8.44 13.40 -10.87
N THR A 152 7.94 14.62 -11.03
CA THR A 152 8.02 15.69 -10.01
C THR A 152 6.74 15.83 -9.22
N GLY A 153 5.58 15.58 -9.84
CA GLY A 153 4.29 15.86 -9.23
C GLY A 153 3.94 14.93 -8.06
N LYS A 154 4.24 13.62 -8.16
CA LYS A 154 4.02 12.68 -7.06
C LYS A 154 5.05 12.87 -5.94
N ALA A 155 6.31 13.08 -6.30
CA ALA A 155 7.39 13.27 -5.34
C ALA A 155 7.22 14.53 -4.49
N ALA A 156 6.67 15.60 -5.05
CA ALA A 156 6.38 16.83 -4.32
C ALA A 156 5.34 16.68 -3.21
N GLU A 157 4.50 15.63 -3.31
CA GLU A 157 3.45 15.34 -2.32
C GLU A 157 3.92 14.34 -1.23
N ALA A 158 5.09 13.75 -1.36
CA ALA A 158 5.63 12.77 -0.41
C ALA A 158 6.48 13.47 0.67
N ASP A 159 6.24 13.12 1.94
CA ASP A 159 7.10 13.53 3.05
C ASP A 159 8.36 12.64 3.14
N LEU A 160 8.24 11.38 2.69
CA LEU A 160 9.33 10.41 2.59
C LEU A 160 9.16 9.58 1.32
N MET A 161 10.26 9.36 0.60
CA MET A 161 10.29 8.48 -0.57
C MET A 161 11.28 7.35 -0.34
N VAL A 162 10.82 6.11 -0.56
CA VAL A 162 11.65 4.91 -0.54
C VAL A 162 11.64 4.26 -1.91
N LEU A 163 12.80 4.15 -2.53
CA LEU A 163 13.00 3.51 -3.82
C LEU A 163 13.61 2.12 -3.59
N ILE A 164 12.99 1.09 -4.18
CA ILE A 164 13.39 -0.30 -3.98
C ILE A 164 13.86 -0.88 -5.31
N ALA A 165 15.11 -1.30 -5.37
CA ALA A 165 15.69 -2.04 -6.48
C ALA A 165 15.99 -3.48 -6.05
N LYS A 166 15.98 -4.39 -7.02
CA LYS A 166 16.51 -5.75 -6.84
C LYS A 166 17.82 -5.84 -7.62
N ASP A 167 18.87 -6.24 -6.91
CA ASP A 167 20.12 -6.65 -7.57
C ASP A 167 19.85 -7.94 -8.37
N THR A 168 20.21 -7.92 -9.63
CA THR A 168 20.01 -9.04 -10.58
C THR A 168 21.29 -9.87 -10.76
N VAL A 169 22.24 -9.79 -9.83
CA VAL A 169 23.42 -10.68 -9.83
C VAL A 169 23.03 -12.11 -9.49
#